data_2a14a566f04ed2ffe22b4252f362f61b
#
_entry.id   2a14a566f04ed2ffe22b4252f362f61b
#
_cell.length_a   1.000
_cell.length_b   1.000
_cell.length_c   1.000
_cell.angle_alpha   90.00
_cell.angle_beta   90.00
_cell.angle_gamma   90.00
#
_symmetry.space_group_name_H-M   'P 1'
#
loop_
_entity.id
_entity.type
_entity.pdbx_description
1 polymer ?
#
loop_
_entity_poly.entity_id
_entity_poly.type
_entity_poly.pdbx_seq_one_letter_code
_entity_poly.pdbx_strand_id
1 'polypeptide(L)'
;MFGTKEDGVNDSFPYDAHADAPKEDIRLEPKDSLARDYVSKREEYFECPRREMLEYVPSLCRRVLDVGCGTGSFGASLRKRTGCEVWGVESNARSIPKAEENLDKVLHGYFGTELDLPSGYFDCIVFNDVLEHMAEPASALALARALLSSGSCVVASIPNIRHFPTVWKLVVGGEWEYKEFGILDKTHLRFFTRLSIRRLFQEAGFTIQRIDGISSFHCLLPDDPSLWRRYYLFSWLPIPSIKDMRYQQFAIVAIVG
;
A
#
# COMPACT_ATOMS: atom_id res chain seq x y z
N MET A 1 46.27 42.66 -17.57
CA MET A 1 46.19 41.65 -18.63
C MET A 1 45.95 40.30 -17.94
N PHE A 2 44.72 39.93 -17.71
CA PHE A 2 44.36 38.61 -17.18
C PHE A 2 43.43 37.95 -18.21
N GLY A 3 43.94 36.90 -18.83
CA GLY A 3 43.21 36.14 -19.82
C GLY A 3 42.26 35.14 -19.12
N THR A 4 41.00 35.23 -19.43
CA THR A 4 39.97 34.24 -19.06
C THR A 4 40.05 33.06 -20.03
N LYS A 5 40.33 31.86 -19.51
CA LYS A 5 40.13 30.60 -20.23
C LYS A 5 38.66 30.19 -20.01
N GLU A 6 37.89 30.12 -21.07
CA GLU A 6 36.60 29.44 -21.15
C GLU A 6 36.88 27.96 -21.35
N ASP A 7 36.61 27.17 -20.32
CA ASP A 7 36.53 25.70 -20.44
C ASP A 7 35.11 25.33 -20.89
N GLY A 8 34.99 25.05 -22.19
CA GLY A 8 33.76 24.55 -22.80
C GLY A 8 33.49 23.12 -22.34
N VAL A 9 32.44 22.94 -21.56
CA VAL A 9 31.85 21.63 -21.28
C VAL A 9 31.04 21.20 -22.49
N ASN A 10 31.51 20.19 -23.19
CA ASN A 10 30.88 19.62 -24.37
C ASN A 10 29.87 18.53 -23.88
N ASP A 11 28.61 18.92 -23.69
CA ASP A 11 27.48 18.01 -23.39
C ASP A 11 26.95 17.41 -24.70
N SER A 12 27.69 16.50 -25.30
CA SER A 12 27.17 15.63 -26.35
C SER A 12 27.22 14.17 -25.87
N PHE A 13 26.13 13.69 -25.30
CA PHE A 13 25.87 12.25 -25.17
C PHE A 13 25.51 11.73 -26.57
N PRO A 14 26.31 10.83 -27.16
CA PRO A 14 25.91 10.18 -28.40
C PRO A 14 24.86 9.11 -28.09
N TYR A 15 23.60 9.46 -28.26
CA TYR A 15 22.53 8.47 -28.35
C TYR A 15 22.48 8.00 -29.82
N ASP A 16 23.21 6.95 -30.12
CA ASP A 16 23.17 6.31 -31.46
C ASP A 16 21.87 5.48 -31.54
N ALA A 17 20.87 6.02 -32.25
CA ALA A 17 19.50 5.49 -32.34
C ALA A 17 19.35 4.37 -33.40
N HIS A 18 20.42 3.74 -33.88
CA HIS A 18 20.37 2.67 -34.88
C HIS A 18 21.37 1.54 -34.60
N ALA A 19 21.14 0.81 -33.53
CA ALA A 19 21.65 -0.55 -33.42
C ALA A 19 20.45 -1.49 -33.45
N ASP A 20 20.27 -2.23 -34.52
CA ASP A 20 19.34 -3.36 -34.60
C ASP A 20 19.74 -4.40 -33.54
N ALA A 21 19.14 -4.31 -32.38
CA ALA A 21 19.17 -5.36 -31.39
C ALA A 21 18.29 -6.51 -31.89
N PRO A 22 18.72 -7.77 -31.75
CA PRO A 22 17.89 -8.91 -32.10
C PRO A 22 16.61 -8.85 -31.28
N LYS A 23 15.48 -8.93 -31.97
CA LYS A 23 14.15 -9.07 -31.34
C LYS A 23 14.05 -10.49 -30.75
N GLU A 24 14.76 -10.74 -29.67
CA GLU A 24 14.35 -11.76 -28.74
C GLU A 24 13.09 -11.26 -28.04
N ASP A 25 12.03 -12.01 -28.23
CA ASP A 25 10.74 -11.85 -27.59
C ASP A 25 10.93 -12.07 -26.09
N ILE A 26 11.46 -11.04 -25.39
CA ILE A 26 11.51 -11.01 -23.92
C ILE A 26 10.08 -10.80 -23.48
N ARG A 27 9.30 -11.88 -23.46
CA ARG A 27 8.08 -11.98 -22.69
C ARG A 27 8.48 -11.96 -21.22
N LEU A 28 8.80 -10.78 -20.73
CA LEU A 28 8.71 -10.50 -19.31
C LEU A 28 7.22 -10.56 -18.98
N GLU A 29 6.78 -11.70 -18.53
CA GLU A 29 5.49 -11.85 -17.85
C GLU A 29 5.67 -11.31 -16.42
N PRO A 30 5.46 -10.00 -16.17
CA PRO A 30 5.68 -9.42 -14.83
C PRO A 30 4.70 -9.98 -13.80
N LYS A 31 3.58 -10.55 -14.28
CA LYS A 31 2.53 -11.14 -13.45
C LYS A 31 2.98 -12.41 -12.73
N ASP A 32 3.78 -13.26 -13.37
CA ASP A 32 4.10 -14.59 -12.80
C ASP A 32 5.19 -14.56 -11.71
N SER A 33 6.15 -13.64 -11.78
CA SER A 33 7.21 -13.56 -10.76
C SER A 33 6.69 -12.92 -9.47
N LEU A 34 5.95 -11.82 -9.57
CA LEU A 34 5.35 -11.14 -8.42
C LEU A 34 4.28 -12.01 -7.74
N ALA A 35 3.46 -12.70 -8.53
CA ALA A 35 2.48 -13.66 -8.01
C ALA A 35 3.17 -14.81 -7.26
N ARG A 36 4.29 -15.33 -7.78
CA ARG A 36 5.10 -16.36 -7.10
C ARG A 36 5.71 -15.83 -5.80
N ASP A 37 6.26 -14.62 -5.81
CA ASP A 37 6.83 -13.99 -4.62
C ASP A 37 5.76 -13.74 -3.55
N TYR A 38 4.56 -13.31 -3.93
CA TYR A 38 3.43 -13.14 -3.03
C TYR A 38 2.97 -14.48 -2.43
N VAL A 39 2.78 -15.51 -3.24
CA VAL A 39 2.39 -16.86 -2.79
C VAL A 39 3.45 -17.52 -1.92
N SER A 40 4.74 -17.17 -2.09
CA SER A 40 5.84 -17.71 -1.29
C SER A 40 5.95 -17.11 0.12
N LYS A 41 5.19 -16.05 0.43
CA LYS A 41 5.19 -15.44 1.76
C LYS A 41 4.75 -16.44 2.83
N ARG A 42 5.28 -16.28 4.05
CA ARG A 42 4.94 -17.16 5.18
C ARG A 42 3.48 -17.03 5.56
N GLU A 43 2.88 -18.09 6.08
CA GLU A 43 1.47 -18.12 6.52
C GLU A 43 1.15 -17.00 7.51
N GLU A 44 2.05 -16.70 8.44
CA GLU A 44 1.92 -15.63 9.43
C GLU A 44 1.66 -14.24 8.81
N TYR A 45 2.13 -14.00 7.58
CA TYR A 45 1.87 -12.77 6.84
C TYR A 45 0.37 -12.59 6.56
N PHE A 46 -0.33 -13.69 6.21
CA PHE A 46 -1.75 -13.69 5.88
C PHE A 46 -2.66 -13.77 7.11
N GLU A 47 -2.11 -14.05 8.29
CA GLU A 47 -2.86 -14.20 9.54
C GLU A 47 -2.95 -12.92 10.37
N CYS A 48 -2.31 -11.82 9.93
CA CYS A 48 -2.25 -10.58 10.69
C CYS A 48 -3.65 -9.95 10.85
N PRO A 49 -4.20 -9.83 12.06
CA PRO A 49 -5.58 -9.35 12.26
C PRO A 49 -5.73 -7.84 12.13
N ARG A 50 -4.66 -7.08 11.93
CA ARG A 50 -4.64 -5.60 11.76
C ARG A 50 -5.62 -4.89 12.70
N ARG A 51 -5.56 -5.23 13.99
CA ARG A 51 -6.53 -4.77 15.01
C ARG A 51 -6.60 -3.26 15.12
N GLU A 52 -5.50 -2.55 14.86
CA GLU A 52 -5.41 -1.10 14.83
C GLU A 52 -6.27 -0.49 13.71
N MET A 53 -6.53 -1.23 12.63
CA MET A 53 -7.37 -0.77 11.52
C MET A 53 -8.87 -0.93 11.80
N LEU A 54 -9.26 -1.73 12.79
CA LEU A 54 -10.67 -1.93 13.13
C LEU A 54 -11.35 -0.61 13.52
N GLU A 55 -10.67 0.30 14.21
CA GLU A 55 -11.23 1.57 14.66
C GLU A 55 -11.54 2.55 13.52
N TYR A 56 -10.95 2.35 12.35
CA TYR A 56 -11.16 3.18 11.16
C TYR A 56 -12.41 2.77 10.37
N VAL A 57 -12.89 1.53 10.53
CA VAL A 57 -14.14 1.10 9.92
C VAL A 57 -15.31 1.63 10.74
N PRO A 58 -16.21 2.45 10.16
CA PRO A 58 -17.37 2.98 10.88
C PRO A 58 -18.25 1.88 11.46
N SER A 59 -18.68 2.03 12.72
CA SER A 59 -19.48 1.03 13.42
C SER A 59 -20.86 0.79 12.81
N LEU A 60 -21.34 1.71 11.99
CA LEU A 60 -22.64 1.61 11.31
C LEU A 60 -22.58 0.84 9.98
N CYS A 61 -21.39 0.49 9.49
CA CYS A 61 -21.24 -0.31 8.28
C CYS A 61 -21.85 -1.70 8.50
N ARG A 62 -22.68 -2.14 7.56
CA ARG A 62 -23.36 -3.43 7.59
C ARG A 62 -22.78 -4.42 6.59
N ARG A 63 -22.22 -3.93 5.48
CA ARG A 63 -21.69 -4.74 4.39
C ARG A 63 -20.29 -4.22 4.04
N VAL A 64 -19.30 -5.01 4.33
CA VAL A 64 -17.89 -4.65 4.18
C VAL A 64 -17.23 -5.59 3.18
N LEU A 65 -16.43 -5.04 2.27
CA LEU A 65 -15.54 -5.81 1.41
C LEU A 65 -14.10 -5.64 1.91
N ASP A 66 -13.45 -6.75 2.26
CA ASP A 66 -12.04 -6.81 2.65
C ASP A 66 -11.21 -7.29 1.45
N VAL A 67 -10.52 -6.38 0.80
CA VAL A 67 -9.68 -6.67 -0.37
C VAL A 67 -8.28 -7.07 0.09
N GLY A 68 -7.81 -8.24 -0.40
CA GLY A 68 -6.58 -8.86 0.13
C GLY A 68 -6.80 -9.41 1.53
N CYS A 69 -7.90 -10.11 1.75
CA CYS A 69 -8.35 -10.50 3.08
C CYS A 69 -7.46 -11.55 3.77
N GLY A 70 -6.48 -12.14 3.06
CA GLY A 70 -5.64 -13.22 3.59
C GLY A 70 -6.51 -14.38 4.10
N THR A 71 -6.27 -14.79 5.36
CA THR A 71 -7.07 -15.82 6.03
C THR A 71 -8.39 -15.30 6.61
N GLY A 72 -8.78 -14.05 6.34
CA GLY A 72 -10.02 -13.44 6.86
C GLY A 72 -9.96 -12.98 8.32
N SER A 73 -8.78 -12.95 8.94
CA SER A 73 -8.61 -12.65 10.37
C SER A 73 -9.07 -11.24 10.76
N PHE A 74 -8.85 -10.25 9.89
CA PHE A 74 -9.34 -8.88 10.08
C PHE A 74 -10.87 -8.85 10.00
N GLY A 75 -11.46 -9.42 8.93
CA GLY A 75 -12.90 -9.48 8.74
C GLY A 75 -13.63 -10.21 9.86
N ALA A 76 -13.09 -11.34 10.35
CA ALA A 76 -13.62 -12.05 11.52
C ALA A 76 -13.65 -11.15 12.78
N SER A 77 -12.58 -10.40 13.01
CA SER A 77 -12.49 -9.45 14.13
C SER A 77 -13.51 -8.32 13.98
N LEU A 78 -13.71 -7.84 12.75
CA LEU A 78 -14.69 -6.80 12.43
C LEU A 78 -16.13 -7.31 12.64
N ARG A 79 -16.47 -8.50 12.14
CA ARG A 79 -17.77 -9.15 12.35
C ARG A 79 -18.10 -9.30 13.83
N LYS A 80 -17.12 -9.76 14.63
CA LYS A 80 -17.28 -9.90 16.08
C LYS A 80 -17.57 -8.56 16.76
N ARG A 81 -16.97 -7.47 16.27
CA ARG A 81 -17.13 -6.13 16.85
C ARG A 81 -18.46 -5.48 16.50
N THR A 82 -18.93 -5.63 15.24
CA THR A 82 -20.04 -4.84 14.69
C THR A 82 -21.24 -5.65 14.25
N GLY A 83 -21.09 -6.97 14.06
CA GLY A 83 -22.13 -7.82 13.47
C GLY A 83 -22.38 -7.59 11.98
N CYS A 84 -21.43 -6.93 11.27
CA CYS A 84 -21.56 -6.69 9.84
C CYS A 84 -21.33 -7.95 9.00
N GLU A 85 -21.91 -7.98 7.81
CA GLU A 85 -21.56 -8.91 6.75
C GLU A 85 -20.19 -8.53 6.17
N VAL A 86 -19.26 -9.48 6.05
CA VAL A 86 -17.94 -9.26 5.46
C VAL A 86 -17.69 -10.22 4.31
N TRP A 87 -17.47 -9.67 3.14
CA TRP A 87 -16.93 -10.39 1.99
C TRP A 87 -15.43 -10.19 1.89
N GLY A 88 -14.72 -11.21 1.38
CA GLY A 88 -13.29 -11.15 1.14
C GLY A 88 -12.96 -11.34 -0.34
N VAL A 89 -11.92 -10.68 -0.81
CA VAL A 89 -11.25 -10.96 -2.09
C VAL A 89 -9.82 -11.34 -1.77
N GLU A 90 -9.36 -12.51 -2.24
CA GLU A 90 -8.00 -12.99 -2.00
C GLU A 90 -7.45 -13.72 -3.22
N SER A 91 -6.21 -13.41 -3.60
CA SER A 91 -5.52 -14.04 -4.73
C SER A 91 -4.74 -15.29 -4.36
N ASN A 92 -4.36 -15.46 -3.08
CA ASN A 92 -3.65 -16.64 -2.60
C ASN A 92 -4.61 -17.79 -2.31
N ALA A 93 -4.65 -18.78 -3.21
CA ALA A 93 -5.50 -19.96 -3.07
C ALA A 93 -5.32 -20.71 -1.73
N ARG A 94 -4.13 -20.65 -1.10
CA ARG A 94 -3.87 -21.33 0.19
C ARG A 94 -4.62 -20.71 1.35
N SER A 95 -4.92 -19.39 1.26
CA SER A 95 -5.63 -18.67 2.31
C SER A 95 -7.14 -18.84 2.24
N ILE A 96 -7.69 -19.21 1.05
CA ILE A 96 -9.13 -19.28 0.79
C ILE A 96 -9.89 -20.17 1.78
N PRO A 97 -9.49 -21.44 2.04
CA PRO A 97 -10.26 -22.30 2.94
C PRO A 97 -10.42 -21.69 4.34
N LYS A 98 -9.37 -21.02 4.83
CA LYS A 98 -9.42 -20.37 6.14
C LYS A 98 -10.23 -19.08 6.12
N ALA A 99 -10.18 -18.33 5.02
CA ALA A 99 -11.00 -17.13 4.85
C ALA A 99 -12.51 -17.47 4.80
N GLU A 100 -12.90 -18.57 4.14
CA GLU A 100 -14.29 -19.06 4.07
C GLU A 100 -14.85 -19.46 5.43
N GLU A 101 -14.01 -19.94 6.37
CA GLU A 101 -14.43 -20.18 7.76
C GLU A 101 -14.70 -18.87 8.53
N ASN A 102 -14.03 -17.80 8.17
CA ASN A 102 -13.99 -16.53 8.89
C ASN A 102 -14.96 -15.47 8.35
N LEU A 103 -15.29 -15.53 7.07
CA LEU A 103 -16.04 -14.50 6.35
C LEU A 103 -17.38 -15.06 5.82
N ASP A 104 -18.30 -14.17 5.46
CA ASP A 104 -19.63 -14.56 4.94
C ASP A 104 -19.55 -15.00 3.47
N LYS A 105 -18.62 -14.45 2.70
CA LYS A 105 -18.33 -14.83 1.31
C LYS A 105 -16.88 -14.52 0.98
N VAL A 106 -16.24 -15.41 0.22
CA VAL A 106 -14.88 -15.20 -0.29
C VAL A 106 -14.86 -15.39 -1.80
N LEU A 107 -14.22 -14.46 -2.50
CA LEU A 107 -13.97 -14.54 -3.93
C LEU A 107 -12.47 -14.76 -4.15
N HIS A 108 -12.11 -15.84 -4.82
CA HIS A 108 -10.74 -16.13 -5.19
C HIS A 108 -10.37 -15.39 -6.47
N GLY A 109 -9.37 -14.53 -6.39
CA GLY A 109 -8.84 -13.77 -7.53
C GLY A 109 -8.23 -12.44 -7.13
N TYR A 110 -7.76 -11.72 -8.14
CA TYR A 110 -7.31 -10.33 -7.97
C TYR A 110 -8.51 -9.40 -8.00
N PHE A 111 -8.48 -8.36 -7.16
CA PHE A 111 -9.52 -7.34 -7.15
C PHE A 111 -9.55 -6.60 -8.50
N GLY A 112 -10.62 -6.80 -9.25
CA GLY A 112 -10.78 -6.29 -10.62
C GLY A 112 -12.21 -6.50 -11.12
N THR A 113 -12.47 -6.02 -12.33
CA THR A 113 -13.81 -6.08 -12.98
C THR A 113 -14.24 -7.50 -13.37
N GLU A 114 -13.33 -8.47 -13.31
CA GLU A 114 -13.62 -9.88 -13.63
C GLU A 114 -14.33 -10.61 -12.48
N LEU A 115 -14.31 -10.04 -11.26
CA LEU A 115 -15.02 -10.59 -10.12
C LEU A 115 -16.48 -10.15 -10.14
N ASP A 116 -17.38 -11.08 -9.84
CA ASP A 116 -18.82 -10.82 -9.72
C ASP A 116 -19.12 -10.12 -8.38
N LEU A 117 -18.86 -8.81 -8.35
CA LEU A 117 -19.09 -7.93 -7.23
C LEU A 117 -20.26 -6.98 -7.54
N PRO A 118 -21.27 -6.88 -6.68
CA PRO A 118 -22.45 -6.06 -6.93
C PRO A 118 -22.15 -4.56 -6.80
N SER A 119 -22.57 -3.76 -7.80
CA SER A 119 -22.44 -2.31 -7.76
C SER A 119 -23.32 -1.69 -6.67
N GLY A 120 -22.80 -0.65 -6.01
CA GLY A 120 -23.54 0.12 -5.00
C GLY A 120 -23.95 -0.68 -3.77
N TYR A 121 -23.28 -1.80 -3.49
CA TYR A 121 -23.69 -2.74 -2.44
C TYR A 121 -23.00 -2.49 -1.11
N PHE A 122 -21.70 -2.21 -1.11
CA PHE A 122 -20.92 -2.13 0.11
C PHE A 122 -21.02 -0.76 0.79
N ASP A 123 -21.00 -0.78 2.13
CA ASP A 123 -20.95 0.42 2.97
C ASP A 123 -19.51 0.82 3.29
N CYS A 124 -18.58 -0.13 3.20
CA CYS A 124 -17.16 0.11 3.37
C CYS A 124 -16.35 -0.89 2.53
N ILE A 125 -15.30 -0.41 1.89
CA ILE A 125 -14.29 -1.26 1.25
C ILE A 125 -12.96 -1.01 1.94
N VAL A 126 -12.28 -2.10 2.34
CA VAL A 126 -11.04 -2.06 3.10
C VAL A 126 -9.88 -2.55 2.24
N PHE A 127 -8.76 -1.80 2.27
CA PHE A 127 -7.49 -2.15 1.65
C PHE A 127 -6.39 -2.09 2.71
N ASN A 128 -6.16 -3.20 3.41
CA ASN A 128 -5.10 -3.28 4.41
C ASN A 128 -3.80 -3.78 3.76
N ASP A 129 -2.85 -2.86 3.49
CA ASP A 129 -1.58 -3.14 2.82
C ASP A 129 -1.76 -3.84 1.46
N VAL A 130 -2.58 -3.25 0.59
CA VAL A 130 -2.93 -3.82 -0.71
C VAL A 130 -2.61 -2.87 -1.86
N LEU A 131 -2.89 -1.57 -1.73
CA LEU A 131 -2.76 -0.60 -2.82
C LEU A 131 -1.31 -0.44 -3.32
N GLU A 132 -0.33 -0.66 -2.47
CA GLU A 132 1.10 -0.66 -2.81
C GLU A 132 1.52 -1.83 -3.68
N HIS A 133 0.77 -2.93 -3.66
CA HIS A 133 1.00 -4.12 -4.48
C HIS A 133 0.31 -4.04 -5.85
N MET A 134 -0.54 -3.04 -6.06
CA MET A 134 -1.27 -2.89 -7.32
C MET A 134 -0.46 -2.08 -8.35
N ALA A 135 -0.45 -2.56 -9.60
CA ALA A 135 0.14 -1.80 -10.70
C ALA A 135 -0.59 -0.47 -10.94
N GLU A 136 -1.92 -0.50 -10.87
CA GLU A 136 -2.81 0.64 -11.11
C GLU A 136 -3.77 0.87 -9.92
N PRO A 137 -3.29 1.42 -8.79
CA PRO A 137 -4.13 1.63 -7.59
C PRO A 137 -5.27 2.63 -7.82
N ALA A 138 -5.13 3.56 -8.77
CA ALA A 138 -6.19 4.48 -9.15
C ALA A 138 -7.39 3.74 -9.76
N SER A 139 -7.14 2.74 -10.61
CA SER A 139 -8.19 1.90 -11.21
C SER A 139 -8.91 1.07 -10.15
N ALA A 140 -8.17 0.55 -9.17
CA ALA A 140 -8.77 -0.17 -8.04
C ALA A 140 -9.69 0.72 -7.20
N LEU A 141 -9.28 1.96 -6.92
CA LEU A 141 -10.13 2.93 -6.22
C LEU A 141 -11.35 3.34 -7.05
N ALA A 142 -11.21 3.49 -8.37
CA ALA A 142 -12.35 3.78 -9.25
C ALA A 142 -13.37 2.63 -9.24
N LEU A 143 -12.90 1.37 -9.27
CA LEU A 143 -13.76 0.20 -9.12
C LEU A 143 -14.43 0.18 -7.73
N ALA A 144 -13.66 0.42 -6.66
CA ALA A 144 -14.21 0.49 -5.32
C ALA A 144 -15.33 1.53 -5.21
N ARG A 145 -15.17 2.70 -5.85
CA ARG A 145 -16.21 3.73 -5.90
C ARG A 145 -17.51 3.24 -6.56
N ALA A 146 -17.43 2.43 -7.62
CA ALA A 146 -18.61 1.87 -8.28
C ALA A 146 -19.32 0.78 -7.43
N LEU A 147 -18.59 0.09 -6.57
CA LEU A 147 -19.13 -0.95 -5.69
C LEU A 147 -19.72 -0.39 -4.39
N LEU A 148 -19.34 0.85 -4.02
CA LEU A 148 -19.82 1.51 -2.81
C LEU A 148 -21.23 2.10 -2.99
N SER A 149 -22.05 1.99 -1.96
CA SER A 149 -23.32 2.69 -1.86
C SER A 149 -23.10 4.19 -1.57
N SER A 150 -24.15 5.01 -1.74
CA SER A 150 -24.05 6.45 -1.45
C SER A 150 -23.72 6.71 0.03
N GLY A 151 -22.78 7.62 0.28
CA GLY A 151 -22.34 7.99 1.63
C GLY A 151 -21.39 6.98 2.29
N SER A 152 -20.93 5.99 1.56
CA SER A 152 -20.03 4.95 2.00
C SER A 152 -18.55 5.36 1.92
N CYS A 153 -17.66 4.54 2.48
CA CYS A 153 -16.25 4.90 2.59
C CYS A 153 -15.30 3.80 2.11
N VAL A 154 -14.09 4.24 1.79
CA VAL A 154 -12.90 3.38 1.72
C VAL A 154 -12.09 3.57 2.99
N VAL A 155 -11.61 2.46 3.56
CA VAL A 155 -10.61 2.43 4.61
C VAL A 155 -9.36 1.78 4.05
N ALA A 156 -8.18 2.39 4.24
CA ALA A 156 -6.94 1.81 3.74
C ALA A 156 -5.79 2.00 4.73
N SER A 157 -4.88 1.03 4.77
CA SER A 157 -3.54 1.24 5.31
C SER A 157 -2.52 1.18 4.19
N ILE A 158 -1.55 2.10 4.21
CA ILE A 158 -0.53 2.24 3.16
C ILE A 158 0.83 2.55 3.79
N PRO A 159 1.91 1.83 3.43
CA PRO A 159 3.25 2.11 3.92
C PRO A 159 3.75 3.51 3.55
N ASN A 160 4.49 4.11 4.47
CA ASN A 160 5.07 5.43 4.31
C ASN A 160 6.55 5.33 3.91
N ILE A 161 6.86 5.56 2.64
CA ILE A 161 8.26 5.57 2.16
C ILE A 161 9.12 6.63 2.85
N ARG A 162 8.49 7.69 3.41
CA ARG A 162 9.19 8.73 4.16
C ARG A 162 9.49 8.36 5.61
N HIS A 163 9.27 7.12 6.03
CA HIS A 163 9.68 6.66 7.35
C HIS A 163 11.17 6.95 7.60
N PHE A 164 11.49 7.59 8.72
CA PHE A 164 12.83 8.15 8.94
C PHE A 164 13.97 7.14 8.77
N PRO A 165 13.92 5.92 9.35
CA PRO A 165 14.98 4.94 9.15
C PRO A 165 15.17 4.56 7.68
N THR A 166 14.10 4.46 6.91
CA THR A 166 14.15 4.14 5.46
C THR A 166 14.85 5.25 4.69
N VAL A 167 14.42 6.51 4.91
CA VAL A 167 15.02 7.69 4.26
C VAL A 167 16.47 7.88 4.70
N TRP A 168 16.77 7.65 5.98
CA TRP A 168 18.13 7.77 6.50
C TRP A 168 19.09 6.79 5.84
N LYS A 169 18.70 5.52 5.73
CA LYS A 169 19.49 4.50 5.04
C LYS A 169 19.75 4.86 3.58
N LEU A 170 18.72 5.35 2.89
CA LEU A 170 18.87 5.79 1.49
C LEU A 170 19.80 7.00 1.37
N VAL A 171 19.59 8.07 2.14
CA VAL A 171 20.29 9.35 1.93
C VAL A 171 21.70 9.35 2.51
N VAL A 172 21.88 8.69 3.66
CA VAL A 172 23.18 8.69 4.36
C VAL A 172 23.99 7.42 4.06
N GLY A 173 23.31 6.26 4.00
CA GLY A 173 23.94 4.96 3.73
C GLY A 173 24.07 4.66 2.24
N GLY A 174 23.30 5.32 1.38
CA GLY A 174 23.23 4.99 -0.04
C GLY A 174 22.56 3.63 -0.30
N GLU A 175 21.79 3.13 0.67
CA GLU A 175 21.21 1.78 0.65
C GLU A 175 19.73 1.82 0.27
N TRP A 176 19.36 0.96 -0.71
CA TRP A 176 17.98 0.64 -1.07
C TRP A 176 17.86 -0.86 -1.21
N GLU A 177 17.58 -1.54 -0.10
CA GLU A 177 17.52 -2.99 -0.03
C GLU A 177 16.07 -3.45 0.10
N TYR A 178 15.61 -4.26 -0.87
CA TYR A 178 14.31 -4.90 -0.80
C TYR A 178 14.31 -6.02 0.25
N LYS A 179 13.21 -6.16 0.96
CA LYS A 179 13.02 -7.12 2.06
C LYS A 179 11.81 -8.02 1.80
N GLU A 180 11.69 -9.09 2.58
CA GLU A 180 10.54 -9.99 2.50
C GLU A 180 9.25 -9.35 3.03
N PHE A 181 9.34 -8.30 3.84
CA PHE A 181 8.20 -7.58 4.42
C PHE A 181 8.59 -6.14 4.82
N GLY A 182 7.56 -5.33 5.10
CA GLY A 182 7.73 -3.94 5.55
C GLY A 182 7.70 -2.93 4.42
N ILE A 183 8.23 -1.72 4.65
CA ILE A 183 8.11 -0.59 3.71
C ILE A 183 8.79 -0.89 2.36
N LEU A 184 9.93 -1.59 2.38
CA LEU A 184 10.67 -2.01 1.18
C LEU A 184 10.43 -3.49 0.86
N ASP A 185 9.19 -3.95 1.03
CA ASP A 185 8.80 -5.28 0.60
C ASP A 185 9.03 -5.46 -0.90
N LYS A 186 9.66 -6.57 -1.30
CA LYS A 186 9.99 -6.86 -2.71
C LYS A 186 8.78 -6.95 -3.63
N THR A 187 7.58 -7.14 -3.05
CA THR A 187 6.33 -7.19 -3.80
C THR A 187 5.63 -5.83 -3.91
N HIS A 188 6.17 -4.76 -3.32
CA HIS A 188 5.64 -3.41 -3.46
C HIS A 188 5.97 -2.84 -4.84
N LEU A 189 4.95 -2.51 -5.60
CA LEU A 189 5.05 -1.86 -6.92
C LEU A 189 4.99 -0.34 -6.83
N ARG A 190 4.40 0.20 -5.76
CA ARG A 190 4.18 1.63 -5.54
C ARG A 190 4.63 2.03 -4.15
N PHE A 191 5.27 3.19 -4.06
CA PHE A 191 5.71 3.78 -2.80
C PHE A 191 4.99 5.10 -2.57
N PHE A 192 4.48 5.28 -1.35
CA PHE A 192 3.60 6.39 -1.06
C PHE A 192 4.14 7.31 0.04
N THR A 193 3.79 8.58 -0.10
CA THR A 193 3.89 9.60 0.94
C THR A 193 2.48 10.06 1.30
N ARG A 194 2.27 10.72 2.42
CA ARG A 194 0.97 11.31 2.78
C ARG A 194 0.40 12.17 1.64
N LEU A 195 1.23 12.92 0.94
CA LEU A 195 0.79 13.80 -0.15
C LEU A 195 0.36 13.01 -1.39
N SER A 196 1.12 11.99 -1.79
CA SER A 196 0.74 11.15 -2.94
C SER A 196 -0.51 10.32 -2.65
N ILE A 197 -0.71 9.86 -1.41
CA ILE A 197 -1.96 9.21 -0.98
C ILE A 197 -3.15 10.16 -1.15
N ARG A 198 -3.03 11.42 -0.69
CA ARG A 198 -4.10 12.42 -0.88
C ARG A 198 -4.48 12.61 -2.33
N ARG A 199 -3.48 12.77 -3.20
CA ARG A 199 -3.71 12.93 -4.64
C ARG A 199 -4.40 11.71 -5.24
N LEU A 200 -3.91 10.51 -4.95
CA LEU A 200 -4.49 9.25 -5.44
C LEU A 200 -5.98 9.14 -5.12
N PHE A 201 -6.37 9.39 -3.88
CA PHE A 201 -7.76 9.28 -3.45
C PHE A 201 -8.62 10.40 -4.04
N GLN A 202 -8.12 11.64 -4.10
CA GLN A 202 -8.85 12.77 -4.68
C GLN A 202 -9.08 12.60 -6.19
N GLU A 203 -8.07 12.15 -6.92
CA GLU A 203 -8.15 11.86 -8.37
C GLU A 203 -9.13 10.70 -8.66
N ALA A 204 -9.27 9.74 -7.74
CA ALA A 204 -10.28 8.68 -7.82
C ALA A 204 -11.69 9.14 -7.38
N GLY A 205 -11.88 10.41 -7.04
CA GLY A 205 -13.19 11.00 -6.67
C GLY A 205 -13.60 10.76 -5.23
N PHE A 206 -12.63 10.57 -4.31
CA PHE A 206 -12.88 10.46 -2.89
C PHE A 206 -12.49 11.73 -2.13
N THR A 207 -13.26 12.05 -1.09
CA THR A 207 -12.92 13.08 -0.11
C THR A 207 -12.31 12.42 1.13
N ILE A 208 -11.06 12.75 1.44
CA ILE A 208 -10.40 12.22 2.64
C ILE A 208 -10.97 12.89 3.88
N GLN A 209 -11.58 12.09 4.75
CA GLN A 209 -12.04 12.51 6.06
C GLN A 209 -10.95 12.42 7.11
N ARG A 210 -10.16 11.35 7.08
CA ARG A 210 -9.12 11.08 8.07
C ARG A 210 -7.89 10.48 7.40
N ILE A 211 -6.70 10.93 7.81
CA ILE A 211 -5.42 10.33 7.45
C ILE A 211 -4.48 10.44 8.64
N ASP A 212 -4.27 9.34 9.33
CA ASP A 212 -3.45 9.25 10.53
C ASP A 212 -2.19 8.45 10.26
N GLY A 213 -1.13 8.84 10.95
CA GLY A 213 0.06 8.00 11.00
C GLY A 213 -0.12 6.89 12.02
N ILE A 214 0.11 5.67 11.60
CA ILE A 214 0.09 4.48 12.45
C ILE A 214 1.46 3.79 12.46
N SER A 215 1.79 3.16 13.59
CA SER A 215 2.97 2.30 13.72
C SER A 215 2.47 0.89 13.90
N SER A 216 2.71 0.00 12.95
CA SER A 216 2.44 -1.40 13.19
C SER A 216 3.55 -1.94 14.09
N PHE A 217 3.21 -2.26 15.34
CA PHE A 217 4.14 -2.69 16.39
C PHE A 217 4.84 -4.03 16.11
N HIS A 218 4.41 -4.79 15.10
CA HIS A 218 4.81 -6.18 14.99
C HIS A 218 5.97 -6.50 14.06
N CYS A 219 6.44 -5.56 13.24
CA CYS A 219 7.44 -5.93 12.23
C CYS A 219 8.76 -5.18 12.24
N LEU A 220 8.89 -4.04 12.92
CA LEU A 220 10.11 -3.24 12.75
C LEU A 220 10.48 -2.48 14.03
N LEU A 221 11.08 -3.20 14.98
CA LEU A 221 12.11 -2.54 15.81
C LEU A 221 13.23 -2.14 14.83
N PRO A 222 13.66 -0.88 14.79
CA PRO A 222 14.81 -0.52 13.97
C PRO A 222 16.00 -1.36 14.46
N ASP A 223 16.71 -1.95 13.50
CA ASP A 223 17.92 -2.72 13.75
C ASP A 223 18.97 -1.89 14.53
N ASP A 224 18.80 -0.57 14.59
CA ASP A 224 19.65 0.37 15.29
C ASP A 224 18.86 1.39 16.14
N PRO A 225 18.82 1.22 17.47
CA PRO A 225 18.19 2.17 18.39
C PRO A 225 18.77 3.59 18.32
N SER A 226 20.01 3.76 17.82
CA SER A 226 20.63 5.08 17.68
C SER A 226 19.94 5.95 16.63
N LEU A 227 19.28 5.32 15.63
CA LEU A 227 18.50 6.00 14.61
C LEU A 227 17.30 6.74 15.20
N TRP A 228 16.63 6.15 16.21
CA TRP A 228 15.52 6.81 16.90
C TRP A 228 15.97 8.04 17.67
N ARG A 229 17.14 8.01 18.29
CA ARG A 229 17.72 9.19 18.98
C ARG A 229 18.02 10.31 17.99
N ARG A 230 18.53 10.00 16.80
CA ARG A 230 18.77 10.96 15.71
C ARG A 230 17.46 11.52 15.18
N TYR A 231 16.45 10.66 14.98
CA TYR A 231 15.12 11.08 14.56
C TYR A 231 14.52 12.07 15.59
N TYR A 232 14.56 11.77 16.88
CA TYR A 232 14.03 12.67 17.90
C TYR A 232 14.71 14.04 17.86
N LEU A 233 15.99 14.14 17.65
CA LEU A 233 16.70 15.41 17.44
C LEU A 233 16.20 16.13 16.19
N PHE A 234 15.91 15.40 15.10
CA PHE A 234 15.40 15.98 13.85
C PHE A 234 13.92 16.38 13.96
N SER A 235 13.13 15.66 14.75
CA SER A 235 11.68 15.90 14.89
C SER A 235 11.32 17.19 15.62
N TRP A 236 12.29 17.80 16.30
CA TRP A 236 12.13 19.11 16.93
C TRP A 236 12.15 20.27 15.94
N LEU A 237 12.59 20.05 14.70
CA LEU A 237 12.48 21.06 13.67
C LEU A 237 11.00 21.35 13.37
N PRO A 238 10.59 22.63 13.29
CA PRO A 238 9.19 23.01 13.08
C PRO A 238 8.74 22.85 11.62
N ILE A 239 9.17 21.77 10.98
CA ILE A 239 8.81 21.44 9.60
C ILE A 239 7.70 20.39 9.64
N PRO A 240 6.44 20.75 9.27
CA PRO A 240 5.30 19.83 9.37
C PRO A 240 5.51 18.48 8.67
N SER A 241 6.24 18.50 7.55
CA SER A 241 6.54 17.30 6.77
C SER A 241 7.49 16.32 7.48
N ILE A 242 8.25 16.74 8.49
CA ILE A 242 9.12 15.86 9.29
C ILE A 242 8.30 15.02 10.25
N LYS A 243 7.20 15.55 10.76
CA LYS A 243 6.32 14.80 11.69
C LYS A 243 5.79 13.52 11.10
N ASP A 244 5.58 13.45 9.78
CA ASP A 244 5.12 12.25 9.10
C ASP A 244 6.18 11.15 9.04
N MET A 245 7.46 11.50 9.14
CA MET A 245 8.57 10.54 9.04
C MET A 245 8.65 9.55 10.22
N ARG A 246 7.97 9.83 11.31
CA ARG A 246 7.91 8.94 12.48
C ARG A 246 6.97 7.73 12.27
N TYR A 247 6.05 7.82 11.32
CA TYR A 247 5.06 6.80 11.08
C TYR A 247 5.51 5.85 9.99
N GLN A 248 5.32 4.56 10.24
CA GLN A 248 5.62 3.51 9.25
C GLN A 248 4.53 3.42 8.19
N GLN A 249 3.29 3.70 8.56
CA GLN A 249 2.13 3.61 7.69
C GLN A 249 1.16 4.74 7.96
N PHE A 250 0.25 4.94 7.02
CA PHE A 250 -0.92 5.78 7.18
C PHE A 250 -2.19 4.96 7.12
N ALA A 251 -3.10 5.23 8.06
CA ALA A 251 -4.49 4.78 7.98
C ALA A 251 -5.34 5.90 7.38
N ILE A 252 -6.16 5.56 6.41
CA ILE A 252 -6.97 6.48 5.62
C ILE A 252 -8.44 6.11 5.77
N VAL A 253 -9.31 7.11 5.96
CA VAL A 253 -10.76 7.03 5.77
C VAL A 253 -11.14 8.05 4.73
N ALA A 254 -11.74 7.61 3.64
CA ALA A 254 -12.17 8.46 2.55
C ALA A 254 -13.60 8.10 2.12
N ILE A 255 -14.44 9.11 1.92
CA ILE A 255 -15.83 8.95 1.48
C ILE A 255 -15.98 9.23 -0.01
N VAL A 256 -16.99 8.66 -0.62
CA VAL A 256 -17.40 9.01 -1.98
C VAL A 256 -17.80 10.47 -1.99
N GLY A 257 -17.10 11.27 -2.81
CA GLY A 257 -17.36 12.69 -3.01
C GLY A 257 -18.58 12.97 -3.87
#